data_7cb39533592f2ed0828e8f87d65c51a8
#
_entry.id   7cb39533592f2ed0828e8f87d65c51a8
#
_cell.length_a   1.000
_cell.length_b   1.000
_cell.length_c   1.000
_cell.angle_alpha   90.00
_cell.angle_beta   90.00
_cell.angle_gamma   90.00
#
_symmetry.space_group_name_H-M   'P 1'
#
loop_
_entity.id
_entity.type
_entity.pdbx_description
1 polymer ?
#
loop_
_entity_poly.entity_id
_entity_poly.type
_entity_poly.pdbx_seq_one_letter_code
_entity_poly.pdbx_strand_id
1 'polypeptide(L)'
;MKRIFLILILVSTQVNSIEEYDELTSQQRELYQQIIQEVRCLVCQNQSVGESNAELAKDLRTEILEQVKQGSSEDDIKSYLLTRYGDFVLYDPSFKKSTYLLWLSPVLLMILILGWLRKIGALGR
;
A
#
# COMPACT_ATOMS: atom_id res chain seq x y z
N MET A 1 46.32 7.09 -18.77
CA MET A 1 45.26 7.09 -19.78
C MET A 1 44.35 5.87 -19.63
N LYS A 2 44.83 4.62 -19.50
CA LYS A 2 43.97 3.41 -19.32
C LYS A 2 43.03 3.45 -18.09
N ARG A 3 43.46 4.02 -16.96
CA ARG A 3 42.64 4.09 -15.74
C ARG A 3 41.48 5.08 -15.83
N ILE A 4 41.64 6.17 -16.58
CA ILE A 4 40.59 7.18 -16.80
C ILE A 4 39.50 6.60 -17.73
N PHE A 5 39.88 5.79 -18.71
CA PHE A 5 38.94 5.12 -19.62
C PHE A 5 38.09 4.08 -18.92
N LEU A 6 38.64 3.38 -17.92
CA LEU A 6 37.94 2.41 -17.10
C LEU A 6 36.89 3.06 -16.15
N ILE A 7 37.21 4.24 -15.62
CA ILE A 7 36.29 5.02 -14.78
C ILE A 7 35.15 5.58 -15.62
N LEU A 8 35.39 6.00 -16.85
CA LEU A 8 34.35 6.50 -17.78
C LEU A 8 33.34 5.41 -18.17
N ILE A 9 33.78 4.15 -18.31
CA ILE A 9 32.90 3.01 -18.61
C ILE A 9 32.03 2.63 -17.41
N LEU A 10 32.53 2.80 -16.17
CA LEU A 10 31.78 2.50 -14.95
C LEU A 10 30.66 3.51 -14.65
N VAL A 11 30.75 4.72 -15.14
CA VAL A 11 29.74 5.78 -14.95
C VAL A 11 28.55 5.64 -15.91
N SER A 12 28.72 4.93 -17.05
CA SER A 12 27.70 4.82 -18.11
C SER A 12 26.61 3.77 -17.87
N THR A 13 26.62 3.01 -16.77
CA THR A 13 25.66 1.89 -16.55
C THR A 13 24.49 2.19 -15.60
N GLN A 14 24.26 3.45 -15.23
CA GLN A 14 23.25 3.81 -14.22
C GLN A 14 22.00 4.55 -14.73
N VAL A 15 21.72 4.59 -16.04
CA VAL A 15 20.72 5.55 -16.58
C VAL A 15 19.40 4.89 -17.05
N ASN A 16 19.20 3.57 -16.90
CA ASN A 16 18.02 2.92 -17.51
C ASN A 16 16.73 2.89 -16.67
N SER A 17 16.72 3.43 -15.45
CA SER A 17 15.52 3.37 -14.58
C SER A 17 14.68 4.66 -14.58
N ILE A 18 15.13 5.72 -15.21
CA ILE A 18 14.46 7.04 -15.17
C ILE A 18 13.55 7.26 -16.39
N GLU A 19 13.87 6.66 -17.54
CA GLU A 19 13.14 6.90 -18.79
C GLU A 19 11.70 6.36 -18.77
N GLU A 20 11.47 5.25 -18.10
CA GLU A 20 10.17 4.58 -18.08
C GLU A 20 9.08 5.34 -17.28
N TYR A 21 9.50 6.14 -16.30
CA TYR A 21 8.61 7.00 -15.52
C TYR A 21 8.25 8.31 -16.23
N ASP A 22 9.11 8.80 -17.12
CA ASP A 22 8.91 10.06 -17.86
C ASP A 22 7.85 9.96 -18.97
N GLU A 23 7.52 8.75 -19.44
CA GLU A 23 6.47 8.51 -20.42
C GLU A 23 5.05 8.63 -19.87
N LEU A 24 4.87 8.69 -18.54
CA LEU A 24 3.56 8.80 -17.90
C LEU A 24 2.98 10.21 -18.05
N THR A 25 1.67 10.27 -18.31
CA THR A 25 0.91 11.51 -18.18
C THR A 25 0.91 11.99 -16.73
N SER A 26 0.66 13.27 -16.48
CA SER A 26 0.59 13.84 -15.13
C SER A 26 -0.39 13.07 -14.23
N GLN A 27 -1.55 12.68 -14.77
CA GLN A 27 -2.58 11.93 -14.06
C GLN A 27 -2.14 10.50 -13.73
N GLN A 28 -1.48 9.81 -14.66
CA GLN A 28 -0.93 8.48 -14.44
C GLN A 28 0.20 8.49 -13.40
N ARG A 29 1.00 9.54 -13.40
CA ARG A 29 2.08 9.72 -12.42
C ARG A 29 1.54 9.92 -11.01
N GLU A 30 0.49 10.72 -10.86
CA GLU A 30 -0.18 10.94 -9.58
C GLU A 30 -0.80 9.63 -9.07
N LEU A 31 -1.54 8.91 -9.92
CA LEU A 31 -2.12 7.61 -9.59
C LEU A 31 -1.05 6.58 -9.15
N TYR A 32 0.04 6.50 -9.89
CA TYR A 32 1.16 5.62 -9.54
C TYR A 32 1.74 5.94 -8.16
N GLN A 33 2.04 7.23 -7.90
CA GLN A 33 2.59 7.68 -6.63
C GLN A 33 1.64 7.39 -5.46
N GLN A 34 0.34 7.61 -5.64
CA GLN A 34 -0.66 7.29 -4.64
C GLN A 34 -0.66 5.79 -4.32
N ILE A 35 -0.74 4.93 -5.33
CA ILE A 35 -0.83 3.47 -5.12
C ILE A 35 0.41 2.92 -4.43
N ILE A 36 1.63 3.31 -4.83
CA ILE A 36 2.86 2.79 -4.20
C ILE A 36 3.02 3.21 -2.74
N GLN A 37 2.37 4.29 -2.29
CA GLN A 37 2.33 4.69 -0.89
C GLN A 37 1.27 3.91 -0.08
N GLU A 38 0.18 3.50 -0.70
CA GLU A 38 -0.91 2.74 -0.08
C GLU A 38 -0.64 1.23 -0.01
N VAL A 39 0.27 0.74 -0.87
CA VAL A 39 0.65 -0.68 -0.91
C VAL A 39 1.75 -0.96 0.10
N ARG A 40 1.50 -1.94 0.98
CA ARG A 40 2.45 -2.38 2.00
C ARG A 40 3.46 -3.37 1.42
N CYS A 41 4.73 -3.17 1.70
CA CYS A 41 5.75 -4.15 1.43
C CYS A 41 5.68 -5.29 2.47
N LEU A 42 5.26 -6.48 2.06
CA LEU A 42 4.99 -7.62 2.95
C LEU A 42 6.24 -8.16 3.67
N VAL A 43 7.44 -7.82 3.22
CA VAL A 43 8.72 -8.28 3.79
C VAL A 43 9.52 -7.16 4.49
N CYS A 44 8.97 -5.94 4.59
CA CYS A 44 9.73 -4.72 4.95
C CYS A 44 9.22 -4.05 6.23
N GLN A 45 9.05 -4.74 7.32
CA GLN A 45 8.74 -4.15 8.63
C GLN A 45 7.75 -2.97 8.60
N ASN A 46 6.62 -3.13 7.87
CA ASN A 46 5.56 -2.13 7.78
C ASN A 46 5.86 -0.87 6.92
N GLN A 47 6.85 -0.92 6.03
CA GLN A 47 7.10 0.16 5.06
C GLN A 47 6.16 0.04 3.85
N SER A 48 5.88 1.16 3.18
CA SER A 48 5.20 1.15 1.88
C SER A 48 6.12 0.62 0.78
N VAL A 49 5.54 0.18 -0.33
CA VAL A 49 6.29 -0.22 -1.52
C VAL A 49 7.07 0.98 -2.10
N GLY A 50 6.57 2.20 -1.92
CA GLY A 50 7.24 3.42 -2.34
C GLY A 50 8.52 3.73 -1.55
N GLU A 51 8.57 3.37 -0.26
CA GLU A 51 9.69 3.67 0.64
C GLU A 51 10.72 2.53 0.72
N SER A 52 10.31 1.31 0.39
CA SER A 52 11.15 0.13 0.55
C SER A 52 12.14 -0.06 -0.60
N ASN A 53 13.37 -0.43 -0.24
CA ASN A 53 14.43 -0.83 -1.18
C ASN A 53 14.52 -2.35 -1.39
N ALA A 54 13.61 -3.14 -0.79
CA ALA A 54 13.57 -4.58 -0.97
C ALA A 54 13.31 -4.95 -2.44
N GLU A 55 13.82 -6.09 -2.87
CA GLU A 55 13.65 -6.58 -4.25
C GLU A 55 12.17 -6.78 -4.60
N LEU A 56 11.41 -7.39 -3.70
CA LEU A 56 9.96 -7.53 -3.86
C LEU A 56 9.23 -6.17 -4.03
N ALA A 57 9.67 -5.14 -3.33
CA ALA A 57 9.09 -3.80 -3.48
C ALA A 57 9.40 -3.19 -4.86
N LYS A 58 10.56 -3.49 -5.42
CA LYS A 58 10.92 -3.07 -6.79
C LYS A 58 10.04 -3.77 -7.82
N ASP A 59 9.86 -5.09 -7.68
CA ASP A 59 9.01 -5.87 -8.57
C ASP A 59 7.55 -5.37 -8.53
N LEU A 60 7.02 -5.12 -7.33
CA LEU A 60 5.68 -4.54 -7.16
C LEU A 60 5.53 -3.16 -7.81
N ARG A 61 6.54 -2.30 -7.69
CA ARG A 61 6.53 -0.99 -8.36
C ARG A 61 6.49 -1.12 -9.87
N THR A 62 7.26 -2.04 -10.44
CA THR A 62 7.27 -2.31 -11.88
C THR A 62 5.91 -2.83 -12.34
N GLU A 63 5.31 -3.76 -11.61
CA GLU A 63 4.00 -4.33 -11.92
C GLU A 63 2.88 -3.28 -11.85
N ILE A 64 2.89 -2.42 -10.82
CA ILE A 64 1.94 -1.30 -10.69
C ILE A 64 2.13 -0.30 -11.83
N LEU A 65 3.38 0.03 -12.20
CA LEU A 65 3.71 0.94 -13.29
C LEU A 65 3.16 0.45 -14.63
N GLU A 66 3.32 -0.84 -14.92
CA GLU A 66 2.78 -1.44 -16.14
C GLU A 66 1.26 -1.34 -16.21
N GLN A 67 0.55 -1.61 -15.12
CA GLN A 67 -0.90 -1.50 -15.08
C GLN A 67 -1.38 -0.05 -15.25
N VAL A 68 -0.69 0.92 -14.64
CA VAL A 68 -0.97 2.35 -14.83
C VAL A 68 -0.74 2.78 -16.28
N LYS A 69 0.32 2.29 -16.94
CA LYS A 69 0.57 2.54 -18.37
C LYS A 69 -0.52 1.97 -19.26
N GLN A 70 -1.06 0.80 -18.91
CA GLN A 70 -2.18 0.18 -19.61
C GLN A 70 -3.52 0.91 -19.40
N GLY A 71 -3.56 1.92 -18.52
CA GLY A 71 -4.76 2.69 -18.24
C GLY A 71 -5.73 2.00 -17.28
N SER A 72 -5.26 1.05 -16.47
CA SER A 72 -6.06 0.42 -15.42
C SER A 72 -6.51 1.46 -14.39
N SER A 73 -7.73 1.30 -13.87
CA SER A 73 -8.21 2.16 -12.80
C SER A 73 -7.54 1.81 -11.44
N GLU A 74 -7.59 2.72 -10.50
CA GLU A 74 -7.09 2.51 -9.13
C GLU A 74 -7.72 1.26 -8.48
N ASP A 75 -9.04 1.09 -8.64
CA ASP A 75 -9.79 -0.04 -8.07
C ASP A 75 -9.38 -1.37 -8.71
N ASP A 76 -9.12 -1.38 -10.02
CA ASP A 76 -8.67 -2.59 -10.73
C ASP A 76 -7.29 -3.01 -10.23
N ILE A 77 -6.35 -2.07 -10.09
CA ILE A 77 -5.00 -2.32 -9.58
C ILE A 77 -5.05 -2.84 -8.14
N LYS A 78 -5.83 -2.19 -7.28
CA LYS A 78 -6.01 -2.63 -5.88
C LYS A 78 -6.64 -4.02 -5.79
N SER A 79 -7.66 -4.29 -6.59
CA SER A 79 -8.33 -5.60 -6.66
C SER A 79 -7.37 -6.70 -7.12
N TYR A 80 -6.54 -6.43 -8.11
CA TYR A 80 -5.52 -7.34 -8.58
C TYR A 80 -4.49 -7.65 -7.48
N LEU A 81 -3.99 -6.63 -6.79
CA LEU A 81 -3.02 -6.79 -5.70
C LEU A 81 -3.62 -7.59 -4.53
N LEU A 82 -4.88 -7.32 -4.16
CA LEU A 82 -5.61 -8.07 -3.13
C LEU A 82 -5.77 -9.55 -3.50
N THR A 83 -6.08 -9.84 -4.75
CA THR A 83 -6.26 -11.22 -5.22
C THR A 83 -4.95 -12.02 -5.21
N ARG A 84 -3.84 -11.37 -5.55
CA ARG A 84 -2.52 -12.01 -5.68
C ARG A 84 -1.75 -12.10 -4.37
N TYR A 85 -1.80 -11.05 -3.54
CA TYR A 85 -0.98 -10.90 -2.34
C TYR A 85 -1.79 -10.95 -1.04
N GLY A 86 -3.13 -10.94 -1.13
CA GLY A 86 -4.03 -11.01 0.03
C GLY A 86 -4.31 -9.66 0.68
N ASP A 87 -5.16 -9.68 1.71
CA ASP A 87 -5.71 -8.47 2.36
C ASP A 87 -4.67 -7.58 3.06
N PHE A 88 -3.52 -8.14 3.40
CA PHE A 88 -2.46 -7.40 4.10
C PHE A 88 -1.63 -6.48 3.19
N VAL A 89 -1.84 -6.54 1.88
CA VAL A 89 -1.08 -5.73 0.90
C VAL A 89 -1.49 -4.26 0.92
N LEU A 90 -2.69 -3.92 1.36
CA LEU A 90 -3.15 -2.54 1.50
C LEU A 90 -3.15 -2.10 2.97
N TYR A 91 -2.83 -0.82 3.21
CA TYR A 91 -2.94 -0.24 4.55
C TYR A 91 -4.39 0.01 4.96
N ASP A 92 -5.29 0.25 3.99
CA ASP A 92 -6.69 0.53 4.26
C ASP A 92 -7.44 -0.78 4.59
N PRO A 93 -8.00 -0.92 5.81
CA PRO A 93 -8.71 -2.13 6.19
C PRO A 93 -10.04 -2.21 5.43
N SER A 94 -10.16 -3.22 4.58
CA SER A 94 -11.41 -3.48 3.88
C SER A 94 -12.54 -3.78 4.87
N PHE A 95 -13.67 -3.06 4.77
CA PHE A 95 -14.90 -3.36 5.51
C PHE A 95 -15.53 -4.65 5.01
N LYS A 96 -15.06 -5.80 5.52
CA LYS A 96 -15.61 -7.12 5.19
C LYS A 96 -16.71 -7.51 6.16
N LYS A 97 -17.65 -8.33 5.70
CA LYS A 97 -18.73 -8.88 6.55
C LYS A 97 -18.19 -9.60 7.80
N SER A 98 -17.01 -10.22 7.69
CA SER A 98 -16.33 -10.89 8.81
C SER A 98 -15.80 -9.94 9.88
N THR A 99 -15.57 -8.67 9.58
CA THR A 99 -15.04 -7.68 10.53
C THR A 99 -16.11 -6.79 11.17
N TYR A 100 -17.38 -6.87 10.75
CA TYR A 100 -18.47 -6.10 11.35
C TYR A 100 -18.61 -6.34 12.87
N LEU A 101 -18.45 -7.58 13.30
CA LEU A 101 -18.52 -7.92 14.72
C LEU A 101 -17.44 -7.22 15.54
N LEU A 102 -16.23 -7.08 14.95
CA LEU A 102 -15.12 -6.41 15.59
C LEU A 102 -15.39 -4.89 15.72
N TRP A 103 -15.96 -4.28 14.69
CA TRP A 103 -16.29 -2.84 14.69
C TRP A 103 -17.48 -2.52 15.60
N LEU A 104 -18.46 -3.44 15.71
CA LEU A 104 -19.63 -3.25 16.58
C LEU A 104 -19.34 -3.64 18.04
N SER A 105 -18.29 -4.40 18.33
CA SER A 105 -17.97 -4.89 19.68
C SER A 105 -17.82 -3.78 20.73
N PRO A 106 -17.15 -2.61 20.50
CA PRO A 106 -17.04 -1.57 21.51
C PRO A 106 -18.39 -0.93 21.83
N VAL A 107 -19.27 -0.78 20.82
CA VAL A 107 -20.62 -0.21 21.03
C VAL A 107 -21.48 -1.18 21.84
N LEU A 108 -21.45 -2.45 21.49
CA LEU A 108 -22.19 -3.50 22.21
C LEU A 108 -21.72 -3.61 23.68
N LEU A 109 -20.40 -3.56 23.90
CA LEU A 109 -19.82 -3.58 25.24
C LEU A 109 -20.25 -2.36 26.04
N MET A 110 -20.29 -1.19 25.44
CA MET A 110 -20.72 0.05 26.09
C MET A 110 -22.19 -0.02 26.50
N ILE A 111 -23.07 -0.55 25.64
CA ILE A 111 -24.50 -0.77 25.95
C ILE A 111 -24.67 -1.75 27.11
N LEU A 112 -23.92 -2.86 27.13
CA LEU A 112 -23.96 -3.84 28.21
C LEU A 112 -23.51 -3.22 29.55
N ILE A 113 -22.42 -2.45 29.56
CA ILE A 113 -21.93 -1.78 30.76
C ILE A 113 -22.95 -0.77 31.29
N LEU A 114 -23.53 0.07 30.42
CA LEU A 114 -24.56 1.03 30.81
C LEU A 114 -25.83 0.35 31.34
N GLY A 115 -26.27 -0.75 30.72
CA GLY A 115 -27.38 -1.55 31.20
C GLY A 115 -27.11 -2.16 32.57
N TRP A 116 -25.91 -2.68 32.78
CA TRP A 116 -25.47 -3.23 34.05
C TRP A 116 -25.39 -2.17 35.16
N LEU A 117 -24.81 -0.99 34.86
CA LEU A 117 -24.75 0.15 35.80
C LEU A 117 -26.13 0.65 36.19
N ARG A 118 -27.09 0.71 35.27
CA ARG A 118 -28.49 1.02 35.58
C ARG A 118 -29.13 -0.02 36.50
N LYS A 119 -28.86 -1.31 36.26
CA LYS A 119 -29.40 -2.39 37.08
C LYS A 119 -28.91 -2.37 38.53
N ILE A 120 -27.65 -1.97 38.77
CA ILE A 120 -27.06 -1.86 40.10
C ILE A 120 -27.36 -0.50 40.79
N GLY A 121 -28.16 0.37 40.14
CA GLY A 121 -28.54 1.67 40.72
C GLY A 121 -27.42 2.71 40.79
N ALA A 122 -26.28 2.50 40.15
CA ALA A 122 -25.13 3.40 40.19
C ALA A 122 -25.36 4.73 39.42
N LEU A 123 -26.32 4.77 38.48
CA LEU A 123 -26.69 5.98 37.72
C LEU A 123 -27.96 6.67 38.23
N GLY A 124 -28.55 6.22 39.32
CA GLY A 124 -29.85 6.69 39.83
C GLY A 124 -29.78 7.38 41.18
N ARG A 125 -28.61 7.86 41.65
CA ARG A 125 -28.45 8.63 42.85
C ARG A 125 -27.91 10.01 42.62
#